data_962294b5e121beae6ad016d960e1a82e
#
_entry.id   962294b5e121beae6ad016d960e1a82e
#
_cell.length_a   1.000
_cell.length_b   1.000
_cell.length_c   1.000
_cell.angle_alpha   90.00
_cell.angle_beta   90.00
_cell.angle_gamma   90.00
#
_symmetry.space_group_name_H-M   'P 1'
#
loop_
_entity.id
_entity.type
_entity.pdbx_description
1 polymer ?
#
loop_
_entity_poly.entity_id
_entity_poly.type
_entity_poly.pdbx_seq_one_letter_code
_entity_poly.pdbx_strand_id
1 'polypeptide(L)'
;VKQNLPLVIAAKRGNWHRFLSRMRNKRFLEIQKNIFARDASTCQYCSLQTDKYLWVVNKDHDYSNNHANNMTTACSFCAQCFFIDCIGQNNIMGGTVIYLPEVSQADLNHFCRVLFTSMLSDVPYKGKLQSTFMSLLDRTKTVEDVFGPESSKPNTLGQALIDNSLSSEQLKHPMLKNLRILPQRKNFTSEIQYWKKTIFDQIPL
;
A
#
# COMPACT_ATOMS: atom_id res chain seq x y z
N VAL A 1 11.88 12.65 -16.58
CA VAL A 1 11.15 11.59 -15.86
C VAL A 1 10.55 12.21 -14.61
N LYS A 2 9.21 12.17 -14.44
CA LYS A 2 8.54 12.70 -13.25
C LYS A 2 8.96 11.85 -12.04
N GLN A 3 9.51 12.47 -11.02
CA GLN A 3 9.94 11.76 -9.82
C GLN A 3 8.68 11.32 -9.01
N ASN A 4 8.62 10.05 -8.63
CA ASN A 4 7.56 9.53 -7.80
C ASN A 4 7.60 10.15 -6.39
N LEU A 5 6.42 10.34 -5.79
CA LEU A 5 6.34 10.78 -4.40
C LEU A 5 6.90 9.69 -3.47
N PRO A 6 7.57 10.07 -2.38
CA PRO A 6 8.02 9.10 -1.39
C PRO A 6 6.82 8.41 -0.74
N LEU A 7 6.88 7.08 -0.61
CA LEU A 7 5.83 6.29 0.01
C LEU A 7 6.37 5.66 1.29
N VAL A 8 5.80 6.06 2.41
CA VAL A 8 6.08 5.52 3.74
C VAL A 8 4.81 4.96 4.37
N ILE A 9 4.97 4.00 5.26
CA ILE A 9 3.84 3.48 6.04
C ILE A 9 3.48 4.45 7.15
N ALA A 10 2.18 4.64 7.40
CA ALA A 10 1.69 5.58 8.39
C ALA A 10 0.39 5.10 9.05
N ALA A 11 0.22 5.50 10.31
CA ALA A 11 -1.02 5.38 11.07
C ALA A 11 -1.29 6.71 11.76
N LYS A 12 -2.54 7.20 11.67
CA LYS A 12 -2.96 8.40 12.37
C LYS A 12 -4.41 8.26 12.80
N ARG A 13 -4.67 8.43 14.08
CA ARG A 13 -6.00 8.28 14.69
C ARG A 13 -7.09 9.03 13.91
N GLY A 14 -8.15 8.30 13.54
CA GLY A 14 -9.32 8.84 12.87
C GLY A 14 -9.17 9.10 11.36
N ASN A 15 -7.99 8.93 10.77
CA ASN A 15 -7.78 9.15 9.34
C ASN A 15 -8.63 8.23 8.47
N TRP A 16 -8.73 6.96 8.82
CA TRP A 16 -9.56 6.01 8.09
C TRP A 16 -11.05 6.40 8.07
N HIS A 17 -11.59 6.82 9.21
CA HIS A 17 -12.98 7.29 9.27
C HIS A 17 -13.22 8.52 8.40
N ARG A 18 -12.32 9.50 8.43
CA ARG A 18 -12.40 10.68 7.56
C ARG A 18 -12.31 10.30 6.09
N PHE A 19 -11.40 9.39 5.75
CA PHE A 19 -11.25 8.87 4.40
C PHE A 19 -12.55 8.20 3.92
N LEU A 20 -13.13 7.27 4.68
CA LEU A 20 -14.38 6.60 4.32
C LEU A 20 -15.57 7.57 4.23
N SER A 21 -15.67 8.51 5.16
CA SER A 21 -16.74 9.50 5.18
C SER A 21 -16.76 10.35 3.92
N ARG A 22 -15.58 10.83 3.47
CA ARG A 22 -15.49 11.64 2.26
C ARG A 22 -15.84 10.87 0.99
N MET A 23 -15.56 9.55 0.92
CA MET A 23 -15.91 8.70 -0.22
C MET A 23 -17.42 8.58 -0.47
N ARG A 24 -18.25 8.92 0.54
CA ARG A 24 -19.71 8.98 0.43
C ARG A 24 -20.23 10.39 0.11
N ASN A 25 -19.34 11.39 0.06
CA ASN A 25 -19.71 12.79 -0.15
C ASN A 25 -19.70 13.11 -1.66
N LYS A 26 -20.83 13.53 -2.22
CA LYS A 26 -20.97 13.86 -3.65
C LYS A 26 -19.98 14.94 -4.10
N ARG A 27 -19.75 15.98 -3.28
CA ARG A 27 -18.76 17.03 -3.60
C ARG A 27 -17.35 16.47 -3.67
N PHE A 28 -17.01 15.55 -2.77
CA PHE A 28 -15.70 14.91 -2.81
C PHE A 28 -15.52 14.03 -4.05
N LEU A 29 -16.56 13.33 -4.51
CA LEU A 29 -16.50 12.52 -5.72
C LEU A 29 -16.18 13.36 -6.97
N GLU A 30 -16.67 14.60 -7.05
CA GLU A 30 -16.27 15.53 -8.14
C GLU A 30 -14.80 15.96 -8.00
N ILE A 31 -14.35 16.28 -6.79
CA ILE A 31 -12.93 16.57 -6.53
C ILE A 31 -12.06 15.38 -6.93
N GLN A 32 -12.47 14.16 -6.58
CA GLN A 32 -11.77 12.93 -6.93
C GLN A 32 -11.58 12.78 -8.44
N LYS A 33 -12.64 13.03 -9.25
CA LYS A 33 -12.55 13.02 -10.72
C LYS A 33 -11.50 14.02 -11.22
N ASN A 34 -11.50 15.23 -10.69
CA ASN A 34 -10.54 16.28 -11.07
C ASN A 34 -9.10 15.88 -10.70
N ILE A 35 -8.89 15.24 -9.52
CA ILE A 35 -7.57 14.74 -9.12
C ILE A 35 -7.12 13.61 -10.05
N PHE A 36 -7.99 12.66 -10.39
CA PHE A 36 -7.66 11.59 -11.32
C PHE A 36 -7.34 12.12 -12.71
N ALA A 37 -8.10 13.10 -13.22
CA ALA A 37 -7.82 13.75 -14.50
C ALA A 37 -6.47 14.50 -14.47
N ARG A 38 -6.20 15.30 -13.43
CA ARG A 38 -4.93 16.01 -13.24
C ARG A 38 -3.73 15.06 -13.25
N ASP A 39 -3.88 13.92 -12.58
CA ASP A 39 -2.82 12.91 -12.42
C ASP A 39 -2.81 11.89 -13.56
N ALA A 40 -3.61 12.11 -14.63
CA ALA A 40 -3.78 11.21 -15.77
C ALA A 40 -4.09 9.75 -15.37
N SER A 41 -4.94 9.57 -14.36
CA SER A 41 -5.27 8.26 -13.76
C SER A 41 -4.03 7.44 -13.40
N THR A 42 -2.96 8.11 -12.98
CA THR A 42 -1.65 7.50 -12.65
C THR A 42 -1.37 7.61 -11.16
N CYS A 43 -1.03 6.50 -10.52
CA CYS A 43 -0.55 6.48 -9.15
C CYS A 43 0.75 7.30 -9.03
N GLN A 44 0.74 8.36 -8.22
CA GLN A 44 1.89 9.25 -8.08
C GLN A 44 3.03 8.68 -7.23
N TYR A 45 2.84 7.48 -6.66
CA TYR A 45 3.83 6.77 -5.84
C TYR A 45 4.55 5.66 -6.61
N CYS A 46 3.85 4.92 -7.47
CA CYS A 46 4.44 3.79 -8.19
C CYS A 46 4.19 3.83 -9.71
N SER A 47 3.73 4.95 -10.24
CA SER A 47 3.49 5.17 -11.67
C SER A 47 2.54 4.17 -12.37
N LEU A 48 1.75 3.39 -11.61
CA LEU A 48 0.71 2.56 -12.21
C LEU A 48 -0.36 3.44 -12.83
N GLN A 49 -0.55 3.33 -14.13
CA GLN A 49 -1.67 3.97 -14.84
C GLN A 49 -2.79 2.94 -15.00
N THR A 50 -3.99 3.30 -14.54
CA THR A 50 -5.17 2.43 -14.60
C THR A 50 -6.43 3.28 -14.38
N ASP A 51 -7.56 2.87 -14.93
CA ASP A 51 -8.84 3.57 -14.79
C ASP A 51 -9.69 3.08 -13.59
N LYS A 52 -9.26 1.99 -12.93
CA LYS A 52 -9.93 1.43 -11.74
C LYS A 52 -8.96 1.20 -10.59
N TYR A 53 -9.53 1.05 -9.38
CA TYR A 53 -8.78 0.77 -8.17
C TYR A 53 -7.76 1.86 -7.81
N LEU A 54 -8.16 3.10 -8.11
CA LEU A 54 -7.47 4.31 -7.71
C LEU A 54 -8.18 4.97 -6.53
N TRP A 55 -7.38 5.58 -5.68
CA TRP A 55 -7.80 6.27 -4.47
C TRP A 55 -7.18 7.67 -4.44
N VAL A 56 -7.89 8.63 -3.86
CA VAL A 56 -7.29 9.93 -3.55
C VAL A 56 -6.79 9.89 -2.12
N VAL A 57 -5.49 10.11 -1.92
CA VAL A 57 -4.85 10.17 -0.60
C VAL A 57 -4.28 11.56 -0.34
N ASN A 58 -4.09 11.91 0.93
CA ASN A 58 -3.53 13.19 1.34
C ASN A 58 -2.03 13.04 1.61
N LYS A 59 -1.21 13.86 0.91
CA LYS A 59 0.27 13.76 0.96
C LYS A 59 0.87 14.01 2.34
N ASP A 60 0.23 14.86 3.15
CA ASP A 60 0.63 15.19 4.52
C ASP A 60 0.07 14.24 5.58
N HIS A 61 -0.64 13.18 5.16
CA HIS A 61 -1.36 12.27 6.05
C HIS A 61 -2.39 12.95 6.96
N ASP A 62 -2.86 14.15 6.63
CA ASP A 62 -3.95 14.81 7.34
C ASP A 62 -5.23 14.85 6.50
N TYR A 63 -6.18 13.98 6.83
CA TYR A 63 -7.45 13.85 6.13
C TYR A 63 -8.49 14.92 6.54
N SER A 64 -8.12 15.90 7.36
CA SER A 64 -8.83 17.16 7.53
C SER A 64 -8.40 18.23 6.52
N ASN A 65 -7.19 18.12 5.97
CA ASN A 65 -6.62 19.03 4.98
C ASN A 65 -7.04 18.61 3.55
N ASN A 66 -8.20 19.06 3.10
CA ASN A 66 -8.76 18.71 1.79
C ASN A 66 -8.40 19.72 0.68
N HIS A 67 -7.27 20.42 0.78
CA HIS A 67 -6.77 21.25 -0.32
C HIS A 67 -6.34 20.37 -1.51
N ALA A 68 -6.72 20.77 -2.73
CA ALA A 68 -6.43 19.99 -3.95
C ALA A 68 -4.93 19.70 -4.16
N ASN A 69 -4.06 20.64 -3.76
CA ASN A 69 -2.60 20.47 -3.84
C ASN A 69 -2.05 19.43 -2.85
N ASN A 70 -2.79 19.13 -1.78
CA ASN A 70 -2.44 18.10 -0.81
C ASN A 70 -2.94 16.72 -1.23
N MET A 71 -3.95 16.65 -2.08
CA MET A 71 -4.53 15.40 -2.55
C MET A 71 -3.81 14.86 -3.79
N THR A 72 -3.70 13.54 -3.90
CA THR A 72 -3.02 12.88 -5.02
C THR A 72 -3.57 11.48 -5.26
N THR A 73 -3.36 10.98 -6.48
CA THR A 73 -3.81 9.65 -6.89
C THR A 73 -2.86 8.56 -6.39
N ALA A 74 -3.42 7.51 -5.79
CA ALA A 74 -2.70 6.30 -5.38
C ALA A 74 -3.46 5.04 -5.84
N CYS A 75 -2.76 3.99 -6.25
CA CYS A 75 -3.37 2.67 -6.45
C CYS A 75 -3.63 1.97 -5.11
N SER A 76 -4.44 0.90 -5.10
CA SER A 76 -4.81 0.17 -3.87
C SER A 76 -3.60 -0.26 -3.05
N PHE A 77 -2.52 -0.77 -3.70
CA PHE A 77 -1.30 -1.19 -2.99
C PHE A 77 -0.58 -0.01 -2.30
N CYS A 78 -0.57 1.16 -2.93
CA CYS A 78 0.07 2.34 -2.34
C CYS A 78 -0.85 3.00 -1.30
N ALA A 79 -2.16 3.04 -1.54
CA ALA A 79 -3.11 3.67 -0.64
C ALA A 79 -3.16 3.01 0.74
N GLN A 80 -3.02 1.68 0.83
CA GLN A 80 -3.03 0.99 2.12
C GLN A 80 -1.91 1.43 3.07
N CYS A 81 -0.79 1.92 2.54
CA CYS A 81 0.32 2.40 3.36
C CYS A 81 -0.03 3.63 4.22
N PHE A 82 -1.12 4.33 3.90
CA PHE A 82 -1.62 5.50 4.66
C PHE A 82 -2.48 5.14 5.87
N PHE A 83 -2.87 3.86 6.00
CA PHE A 83 -3.88 3.41 6.97
C PHE A 83 -3.51 2.05 7.55
N ILE A 84 -2.25 1.88 7.97
CA ILE A 84 -1.78 0.56 8.41
C ILE A 84 -2.54 0.05 9.64
N ASP A 85 -3.06 0.96 10.47
CA ASP A 85 -3.94 0.65 11.61
C ASP A 85 -5.26 -0.01 11.23
N CYS A 86 -5.66 0.07 9.94
CA CYS A 86 -6.92 -0.47 9.44
C CYS A 86 -6.74 -1.63 8.43
N ILE A 87 -5.50 -1.98 8.08
CA ILE A 87 -5.23 -3.10 7.16
C ILE A 87 -5.73 -4.41 7.79
N GLY A 88 -6.46 -5.19 6.99
CA GLY A 88 -7.02 -6.46 7.41
C GLY A 88 -8.37 -6.36 8.11
N GLN A 89 -8.86 -5.15 8.41
CA GLN A 89 -10.21 -4.95 8.91
C GLN A 89 -11.20 -4.98 7.74
N ASN A 90 -12.28 -5.75 7.89
CA ASN A 90 -13.37 -5.85 6.91
C ASN A 90 -12.94 -6.23 5.47
N ASN A 91 -11.82 -6.94 5.30
CA ASN A 91 -11.28 -7.39 4.00
C ASN A 91 -11.00 -6.27 2.98
N ILE A 92 -10.88 -5.03 3.41
CA ILE A 92 -10.75 -3.88 2.48
C ILE A 92 -9.32 -3.71 1.96
N MET A 93 -8.33 -4.19 2.66
CA MET A 93 -6.91 -4.15 2.33
C MET A 93 -6.25 -5.34 3.01
N GLY A 94 -5.05 -5.68 2.63
CA GLY A 94 -4.36 -6.79 3.27
C GLY A 94 -2.88 -6.82 2.97
N GLY A 95 -2.11 -7.07 4.00
CA GLY A 95 -0.68 -7.13 3.91
C GLY A 95 -0.06 -7.58 5.22
N THR A 96 1.24 -7.69 5.21
CA THR A 96 2.04 -7.93 6.41
C THR A 96 3.22 -6.97 6.43
N VAL A 97 3.67 -6.57 7.61
CA VAL A 97 4.85 -5.70 7.77
C VAL A 97 6.09 -6.56 7.69
N ILE A 98 7.02 -6.19 6.83
CA ILE A 98 8.32 -6.83 6.68
C ILE A 98 9.44 -5.80 6.80
N TYR A 99 10.62 -6.23 7.19
CA TYR A 99 11.83 -5.41 7.11
C TYR A 99 12.50 -5.60 5.75
N LEU A 100 12.56 -4.53 4.93
CA LEU A 100 13.09 -4.60 3.57
C LEU A 100 13.80 -3.28 3.21
N PRO A 101 15.05 -3.09 3.67
CA PRO A 101 15.80 -1.86 3.40
C PRO A 101 16.27 -1.72 1.96
N GLU A 102 16.37 -2.82 1.21
CA GLU A 102 17.01 -2.88 -0.10
C GLU A 102 16.16 -2.26 -1.22
N VAL A 103 14.84 -2.18 -1.02
CA VAL A 103 13.91 -1.63 -2.02
C VAL A 103 12.91 -0.67 -1.40
N SER A 104 12.42 0.25 -2.21
CA SER A 104 11.35 1.16 -1.80
C SER A 104 10.00 0.43 -1.71
N GLN A 105 9.05 1.02 -0.99
CA GLN A 105 7.67 0.50 -0.96
C GLN A 105 7.04 0.48 -2.36
N ALA A 106 7.36 1.46 -3.20
CA ALA A 106 6.85 1.54 -4.56
C ALA A 106 7.37 0.38 -5.42
N ASP A 107 8.66 0.05 -5.32
CA ASP A 107 9.27 -1.06 -6.05
C ASP A 107 8.74 -2.41 -5.57
N LEU A 108 8.55 -2.59 -4.25
CA LEU A 108 7.90 -3.76 -3.70
C LEU A 108 6.47 -3.92 -4.24
N ASN A 109 5.70 -2.83 -4.34
CA ASN A 109 4.35 -2.85 -4.90
C ASN A 109 4.36 -3.20 -6.39
N HIS A 110 5.35 -2.73 -7.16
CA HIS A 110 5.55 -3.14 -8.55
C HIS A 110 5.84 -4.64 -8.64
N PHE A 111 6.82 -5.11 -7.88
CA PHE A 111 7.19 -6.52 -7.84
C PHE A 111 5.98 -7.40 -7.49
N CYS A 112 5.25 -7.09 -6.43
CA CYS A 112 4.06 -7.85 -6.02
C CYS A 112 2.98 -7.87 -7.11
N ARG A 113 2.80 -6.78 -7.85
CA ARG A 113 1.84 -6.71 -8.95
C ARG A 113 2.21 -7.67 -10.08
N VAL A 114 3.47 -7.64 -10.52
CA VAL A 114 3.98 -8.58 -11.53
C VAL A 114 3.87 -10.01 -11.03
N LEU A 115 4.35 -10.27 -9.82
CA LEU A 115 4.30 -11.59 -9.19
C LEU A 115 2.87 -12.15 -9.12
N PHE A 116 1.91 -11.37 -8.63
CA PHE A 116 0.55 -11.84 -8.46
C PHE A 116 -0.20 -12.03 -9.79
N THR A 117 0.04 -11.17 -10.77
CA THR A 117 -0.54 -11.34 -12.11
C THR A 117 0.06 -12.55 -12.83
N SER A 118 1.36 -12.78 -12.73
CA SER A 118 2.04 -13.97 -13.28
C SER A 118 1.56 -15.26 -12.59
N MET A 119 1.25 -15.22 -11.29
CA MET A 119 0.71 -16.39 -10.58
C MET A 119 -0.70 -16.78 -11.04
N LEU A 120 -1.44 -15.89 -11.72
CA LEU A 120 -2.72 -16.21 -12.38
C LEU A 120 -2.55 -16.82 -13.77
N SER A 121 -1.33 -16.84 -14.30
CA SER A 121 -1.00 -17.42 -15.59
C SER A 121 -0.30 -18.76 -15.40
N ASP A 122 -0.33 -19.60 -16.42
CA ASP A 122 0.45 -20.83 -16.42
C ASP A 122 1.86 -20.54 -16.96
N VAL A 123 2.75 -20.13 -16.04
CA VAL A 123 4.12 -19.76 -16.37
C VAL A 123 5.12 -20.78 -15.78
N PRO A 124 6.16 -21.16 -16.52
CA PRO A 124 7.12 -22.19 -16.07
C PRO A 124 7.84 -21.84 -14.76
N TYR A 125 8.00 -20.55 -14.47
CA TYR A 125 8.72 -20.05 -13.28
C TYR A 125 7.80 -19.77 -12.06
N LYS A 126 6.55 -20.25 -12.06
CA LYS A 126 5.56 -20.03 -10.98
C LYS A 126 6.08 -20.48 -9.61
N GLY A 127 6.77 -21.64 -9.54
CA GLY A 127 7.38 -22.11 -8.29
C GLY A 127 8.44 -21.16 -7.73
N LYS A 128 9.27 -20.57 -8.62
CA LYS A 128 10.27 -19.58 -8.22
C LYS A 128 9.62 -18.29 -7.69
N LEU A 129 8.53 -17.86 -8.32
CA LEU A 129 7.76 -16.70 -7.83
C LEU A 129 7.19 -16.94 -6.43
N GLN A 130 6.63 -18.13 -6.19
CA GLN A 130 6.12 -18.52 -4.88
C GLN A 130 7.23 -18.56 -3.82
N SER A 131 8.37 -19.17 -4.11
CA SER A 131 9.50 -19.23 -3.17
C SER A 131 10.05 -17.83 -2.85
N THR A 132 10.14 -16.95 -3.84
CA THR A 132 10.54 -15.54 -3.61
C THR A 132 9.56 -14.82 -2.67
N PHE A 133 8.25 -15.02 -2.86
CA PHE A 133 7.24 -14.44 -1.97
C PHE A 133 7.35 -14.97 -0.54
N MET A 134 7.61 -16.28 -0.37
CA MET A 134 7.82 -16.87 0.95
C MET A 134 9.08 -16.32 1.63
N SER A 135 10.17 -16.13 0.91
CA SER A 135 11.39 -15.50 1.43
C SER A 135 11.15 -14.05 1.90
N LEU A 136 10.25 -13.31 1.23
CA LEU A 136 9.84 -11.99 1.72
C LEU A 136 8.99 -12.09 3.00
N LEU A 137 8.13 -13.09 3.10
CA LEU A 137 7.33 -13.32 4.32
C LEU A 137 8.19 -13.67 5.54
N ASP A 138 9.29 -14.40 5.35
CA ASP A 138 10.20 -14.74 6.45
C ASP A 138 10.79 -13.51 7.15
N ARG A 139 10.83 -12.36 6.45
CA ARG A 139 11.32 -11.09 7.01
C ARG A 139 10.38 -10.45 8.05
N THR A 140 9.22 -11.03 8.29
CA THR A 140 8.32 -10.67 9.40
C THR A 140 8.97 -10.91 10.76
N LYS A 141 9.76 -11.99 10.89
CA LYS A 141 10.46 -12.33 12.14
C LYS A 141 11.32 -11.17 12.64
N THR A 142 12.10 -10.56 11.73
CA THR A 142 12.94 -9.41 12.07
C THR A 142 12.14 -8.21 12.62
N VAL A 143 10.90 -8.03 12.16
CA VAL A 143 10.01 -6.99 12.69
C VAL A 143 9.56 -7.34 14.11
N GLU A 144 9.14 -8.57 14.33
CA GLU A 144 8.67 -9.05 15.63
C GLU A 144 9.77 -9.13 16.69
N ASP A 145 10.99 -9.42 16.28
CA ASP A 145 12.17 -9.40 17.16
C ASP A 145 12.44 -8.00 17.76
N VAL A 146 12.14 -6.93 17.02
CA VAL A 146 12.39 -5.56 17.44
C VAL A 146 11.16 -4.89 18.07
N PHE A 147 9.99 -5.07 17.47
CA PHE A 147 8.78 -4.35 17.86
C PHE A 147 7.81 -5.20 18.71
N GLY A 148 8.17 -6.46 18.95
CA GLY A 148 7.39 -7.39 19.77
C GLY A 148 6.44 -8.27 18.96
N PRO A 149 5.85 -9.28 19.63
CA PRO A 149 4.96 -10.24 19.00
C PRO A 149 3.82 -9.56 18.23
N GLU A 150 3.45 -10.15 17.08
CA GLU A 150 2.38 -9.68 16.21
C GLU A 150 2.58 -8.29 15.58
N SER A 151 3.72 -7.61 15.79
CA SER A 151 4.02 -6.33 15.15
C SER A 151 4.18 -6.44 13.62
N SER A 152 4.32 -7.65 13.10
CA SER A 152 4.23 -7.93 11.65
C SER A 152 2.80 -7.80 11.11
N LYS A 153 1.78 -7.79 11.98
CA LYS A 153 0.40 -7.45 11.59
C LYS A 153 0.28 -5.92 11.49
N PRO A 154 -0.08 -5.35 10.32
CA PRO A 154 -0.08 -3.91 10.13
C PRO A 154 -0.97 -3.16 11.13
N ASN A 155 -2.16 -3.70 11.44
CA ASN A 155 -3.06 -3.09 12.41
C ASN A 155 -2.49 -3.06 13.83
N THR A 156 -1.77 -4.09 14.26
CA THR A 156 -1.10 -4.13 15.58
C THR A 156 -0.03 -3.05 15.65
N LEU A 157 0.88 -2.99 14.66
CA LEU A 157 1.91 -1.97 14.61
C LEU A 157 1.31 -0.56 14.48
N GLY A 158 0.30 -0.40 13.61
CA GLY A 158 -0.38 0.87 13.41
C GLY A 158 -1.07 1.38 14.68
N GLN A 159 -1.71 0.48 15.44
CA GLN A 159 -2.31 0.83 16.72
C GLN A 159 -1.25 1.21 17.76
N ALA A 160 -0.14 0.48 17.80
CA ALA A 160 0.98 0.80 18.71
C ALA A 160 1.58 2.19 18.42
N LEU A 161 1.67 2.58 17.14
CA LEU A 161 2.10 3.94 16.74
C LEU A 161 1.09 5.01 17.17
N ILE A 162 -0.22 4.75 17.03
CA ILE A 162 -1.30 5.69 17.40
C ILE A 162 -1.37 5.91 18.91
N ASP A 163 -1.22 4.84 19.68
CA ASP A 163 -1.37 4.87 21.14
C ASP A 163 -0.07 5.21 21.88
N ASN A 164 1.02 5.46 21.13
CA ASN A 164 2.36 5.69 21.67
C ASN A 164 2.80 4.56 22.64
N SER A 165 2.41 3.31 22.34
CA SER A 165 2.76 2.15 23.16
C SER A 165 4.14 1.56 22.84
N LEU A 166 4.78 2.02 21.75
CA LEU A 166 6.18 1.69 21.47
C LEU A 166 7.11 2.45 22.42
N SER A 167 8.17 1.79 22.87
CA SER A 167 9.19 2.43 23.69
C SER A 167 9.92 3.56 22.92
N SER A 168 10.55 4.48 23.65
CA SER A 168 11.36 5.55 23.04
C SER A 168 12.49 4.99 22.18
N GLU A 169 13.03 3.84 22.51
CA GLU A 169 14.05 3.13 21.75
C GLU A 169 13.47 2.58 20.44
N GLN A 170 12.31 1.92 20.50
CA GLN A 170 11.60 1.42 19.32
C GLN A 170 11.20 2.53 18.35
N LEU A 171 10.71 3.68 18.87
CA LEU A 171 10.34 4.84 18.04
C LEU A 171 11.55 5.49 17.33
N LYS A 172 12.75 5.37 17.91
CA LYS A 172 14.00 5.86 17.31
C LYS A 172 14.71 4.82 16.46
N HIS A 173 14.22 3.58 16.46
CA HIS A 173 14.92 2.49 15.80
C HIS A 173 14.99 2.72 14.29
N PRO A 174 16.18 2.63 13.67
CA PRO A 174 16.37 2.96 12.24
C PRO A 174 15.57 2.05 11.30
N MET A 175 15.18 0.87 11.79
CA MET A 175 14.33 -0.07 11.05
C MET A 175 12.97 0.51 10.65
N LEU A 176 12.36 1.40 11.45
CA LEU A 176 11.05 1.98 11.15
C LEU A 176 10.97 2.58 9.74
N LYS A 177 12.04 3.24 9.28
CA LYS A 177 12.12 3.84 7.94
C LYS A 177 12.15 2.80 6.81
N ASN A 178 12.53 1.57 7.14
CA ASN A 178 12.73 0.47 6.21
C ASN A 178 11.68 -0.64 6.34
N LEU A 179 10.65 -0.41 7.13
CA LEU A 179 9.47 -1.26 7.14
C LEU A 179 8.68 -1.08 5.84
N ARG A 180 8.15 -2.18 5.34
CA ARG A 180 7.32 -2.20 4.13
C ARG A 180 6.06 -3.03 4.38
N ILE A 181 4.99 -2.69 3.69
CA ILE A 181 3.80 -3.54 3.62
C ILE A 181 3.95 -4.47 2.42
N LEU A 182 4.07 -5.75 2.68
CA LEU A 182 3.99 -6.80 1.68
C LEU A 182 2.50 -7.09 1.43
N PRO A 183 1.93 -6.74 0.25
CA PRO A 183 0.51 -6.99 -0.04
C PRO A 183 0.19 -8.48 0.01
N GLN A 184 -1.03 -8.84 0.43
CA GLN A 184 -1.53 -10.22 0.38
C GLN A 184 -2.46 -10.41 -0.81
N ARG A 185 -2.13 -11.33 -1.73
CA ARG A 185 -2.88 -11.59 -2.97
C ARG A 185 -4.37 -11.77 -2.75
N LYS A 186 -4.78 -12.50 -1.70
CA LYS A 186 -6.19 -12.80 -1.41
C LYS A 186 -7.07 -11.55 -1.19
N ASN A 187 -6.48 -10.45 -0.72
CA ASN A 187 -7.20 -9.22 -0.42
C ASN A 187 -7.32 -8.28 -1.62
N PHE A 188 -6.66 -8.59 -2.74
CA PHE A 188 -6.62 -7.78 -3.96
C PHE A 188 -6.97 -8.57 -5.22
N THR A 189 -7.79 -9.60 -5.07
CA THR A 189 -8.11 -10.52 -6.18
C THR A 189 -8.72 -9.79 -7.36
N SER A 190 -9.66 -8.87 -7.12
CA SER A 190 -10.33 -8.09 -8.18
C SER A 190 -9.36 -7.15 -8.88
N GLU A 191 -8.52 -6.46 -8.14
CA GLU A 191 -7.47 -5.58 -8.68
C GLU A 191 -6.49 -6.35 -9.55
N ILE A 192 -5.99 -7.47 -9.05
CA ILE A 192 -5.00 -8.29 -9.73
C ILE A 192 -5.57 -8.87 -11.05
N GLN A 193 -6.82 -9.37 -11.02
CA GLN A 193 -7.51 -9.84 -12.22
C GLN A 193 -7.70 -8.73 -13.24
N TYR A 194 -8.10 -7.55 -12.77
CA TYR A 194 -8.29 -6.38 -13.62
C TYR A 194 -6.97 -5.94 -14.26
N TRP A 195 -5.91 -5.75 -13.47
CA TRP A 195 -4.60 -5.35 -13.98
C TRP A 195 -4.00 -6.39 -14.93
N LYS A 196 -4.20 -7.69 -14.64
CA LYS A 196 -3.80 -8.74 -15.58
C LYS A 196 -4.43 -8.51 -16.94
N LYS A 197 -5.75 -8.41 -16.99
CA LYS A 197 -6.51 -8.26 -18.25
C LYS A 197 -6.19 -6.96 -19.00
N THR A 198 -6.03 -5.83 -18.29
CA THR A 198 -5.96 -4.49 -18.91
C THR A 198 -4.54 -3.99 -19.14
N ILE A 199 -3.55 -4.59 -18.49
CA ILE A 199 -2.16 -4.14 -18.57
C ILE A 199 -1.27 -5.28 -19.03
N PHE A 200 -1.21 -6.38 -18.26
CA PHE A 200 -0.21 -7.43 -18.50
C PHE A 200 -0.51 -8.27 -19.73
N ASP A 201 -1.77 -8.62 -19.98
CA ASP A 201 -2.17 -9.39 -21.18
C ASP A 201 -2.09 -8.55 -22.47
N GLN A 202 -1.86 -7.22 -22.38
CA GLN A 202 -1.67 -6.33 -23.53
C GLN A 202 -0.19 -6.18 -23.93
N ILE A 203 0.73 -6.64 -23.09
CA ILE A 203 2.17 -6.61 -23.39
C ILE A 203 2.50 -7.82 -24.26
N PRO A 204 2.92 -7.62 -25.53
CA PRO A 204 3.36 -8.74 -26.35
C PRO A 204 4.59 -9.39 -25.70
N LEU A 205 4.55 -10.71 -25.54
CA LEU A 205 5.68 -11.52 -25.07
C LEU A 205 6.70 -11.68 -26.17
#